data_b49914a085e7666d7cd98c9d022b1508
#
_entry.id   b49914a085e7666d7cd98c9d022b1508
#
_cell.length_a   1.000
_cell.length_b   1.000
_cell.length_c   1.000
_cell.angle_alpha   90.00
_cell.angle_beta   90.00
_cell.angle_gamma   90.00
#
_symmetry.space_group_name_H-M   'P 1'
#
loop_
_entity.id
_entity.type
_entity.pdbx_description
1 polymer ?
#
loop_
_entity_poly.entity_id
_entity_poly.type
_entity_poly.pdbx_seq_one_letter_code
_entity_poly.pdbx_strand_id
1 'polypeptide(L)'
;EFDTASGAVVESKASLAGTAVNCAGGPTPWGSWLTCEETVSGPGGDNAYEHPHGYIFEVPANGRATAEPLVEMGRFVHEAVCVDPVTGVVYETEDQNAAGFYRFLPAEAGNLGAGGQLEMLAFSGMPQMDTRTAETGVWTPVHWVPIDDPDPVDATASSVFVQGFGGGGARFARLEGTWFAGTRAYIVSTTG
;
A
#
# COMPACT_ATOMS: atom_id res chain seq x y z
N GLU A 1 21.14 -10.26 6.05
CA GLU A 1 22.12 -9.33 5.47
C GLU A 1 23.04 -10.09 4.52
N PHE A 2 23.22 -9.54 3.34
CA PHE A 2 24.04 -10.14 2.29
C PHE A 2 25.11 -9.13 1.84
N ASP A 3 26.37 -9.54 1.89
CA ASP A 3 27.45 -8.72 1.37
C ASP A 3 27.59 -8.93 -0.14
N THR A 4 27.24 -7.94 -0.93
CA THR A 4 27.29 -8.00 -2.40
C THR A 4 28.71 -8.03 -2.94
N ALA A 5 29.72 -7.60 -2.20
CA ALA A 5 31.11 -7.59 -2.63
C ALA A 5 31.75 -8.99 -2.52
N SER A 6 31.50 -9.69 -1.42
CA SER A 6 32.02 -11.05 -1.19
C SER A 6 31.07 -12.16 -1.65
N GLY A 7 29.79 -11.85 -1.90
CA GLY A 7 28.76 -12.83 -2.19
C GLY A 7 28.37 -13.70 -0.99
N ALA A 8 28.63 -13.23 0.24
CA ALA A 8 28.38 -14.00 1.45
C ALA A 8 27.14 -13.54 2.21
N VAL A 9 26.43 -14.48 2.81
CA VAL A 9 25.41 -14.16 3.84
C VAL A 9 26.15 -13.84 5.14
N VAL A 10 26.00 -12.59 5.60
CA VAL A 10 26.66 -12.09 6.82
C VAL A 10 25.81 -12.40 8.04
N GLU A 11 24.50 -12.19 7.95
CA GLU A 11 23.55 -12.42 9.03
C GLU A 11 22.19 -12.86 8.49
N SER A 12 21.50 -13.72 9.23
CA SER A 12 20.10 -14.06 9.03
C SER A 12 19.38 -14.01 10.36
N LYS A 13 18.33 -13.17 10.43
CA LYS A 13 17.53 -12.98 11.66
C LYS A 13 16.07 -12.70 11.31
N ALA A 14 15.16 -13.04 12.23
CA ALA A 14 13.79 -12.56 12.15
C ALA A 14 13.74 -11.07 12.53
N SER A 15 13.36 -10.21 11.59
CA SER A 15 13.22 -8.77 11.80
C SER A 15 11.79 -8.36 12.21
N LEU A 16 10.80 -9.16 11.81
CA LEU A 16 9.39 -8.98 12.12
C LEU A 16 8.73 -10.36 12.23
N ALA A 17 7.71 -10.48 13.07
CA ALA A 17 6.84 -11.66 13.18
C ALA A 17 5.42 -11.21 13.55
N GLY A 18 4.41 -12.04 13.24
CA GLY A 18 3.00 -11.73 13.54
C GLY A 18 2.24 -11.11 12.37
N THR A 19 2.83 -11.07 11.20
CA THR A 19 2.18 -10.66 9.94
C THR A 19 1.77 -11.88 9.10
N ALA A 20 0.88 -11.69 8.13
CA ALA A 20 0.34 -12.76 7.30
C ALA A 20 0.35 -12.40 5.81
N VAL A 21 0.68 -13.40 4.97
CA VAL A 21 0.60 -13.29 3.51
C VAL A 21 1.30 -12.02 2.98
N ASN A 22 2.49 -11.72 3.51
CA ASN A 22 3.23 -10.54 3.05
C ASN A 22 3.61 -10.72 1.57
N CYS A 23 3.26 -9.74 0.77
CA CYS A 23 3.68 -9.63 -0.62
C CYS A 23 4.88 -8.69 -0.78
N ALA A 24 4.87 -7.76 -1.73
CA ALA A 24 6.05 -6.97 -2.04
C ALA A 24 6.39 -5.92 -0.95
N GLY A 25 5.76 -4.77 -0.96
CA GLY A 25 6.17 -3.63 -0.13
C GLY A 25 7.14 -2.69 -0.84
N GLY A 26 7.95 -1.93 -0.06
CA GLY A 26 8.93 -1.01 -0.63
C GLY A 26 9.85 -0.35 0.39
N PRO A 27 11.02 0.15 -0.06
CA PRO A 27 11.97 0.83 0.81
C PRO A 27 11.52 2.26 1.13
N THR A 28 11.84 2.71 2.34
CA THR A 28 11.68 4.11 2.71
C THR A 28 12.99 4.89 2.53
N PRO A 29 12.93 6.20 2.29
CA PRO A 29 14.13 7.03 2.22
C PRO A 29 14.84 7.23 3.56
N TRP A 30 14.21 6.83 4.68
CA TRP A 30 14.79 6.91 6.03
C TRP A 30 15.33 5.59 6.57
N GLY A 31 15.48 4.56 5.72
CA GLY A 31 16.21 3.34 6.05
C GLY A 31 15.38 2.23 6.70
N SER A 32 14.12 2.12 6.32
CA SER A 32 13.25 1.00 6.67
C SER A 32 12.66 0.36 5.40
N TRP A 33 11.97 -0.76 5.58
CA TRP A 33 11.14 -1.42 4.60
C TRP A 33 9.69 -1.43 5.07
N LEU A 34 8.78 -1.05 4.19
CA LEU A 34 7.35 -1.22 4.41
C LEU A 34 6.95 -2.55 3.81
N THR A 35 6.48 -3.48 4.64
CA THR A 35 5.99 -4.79 4.18
C THR A 35 4.48 -4.82 4.18
N CYS A 36 3.91 -5.37 3.12
CA CYS A 36 2.49 -5.30 2.78
C CYS A 36 1.82 -6.66 3.00
N GLU A 37 0.70 -6.70 3.74
CA GLU A 37 -0.15 -7.89 3.84
C GLU A 37 -1.15 -7.95 2.70
N GLU A 38 -1.06 -8.99 1.88
CA GLU A 38 -1.97 -9.26 0.74
C GLU A 38 -3.18 -10.08 1.18
N THR A 39 -3.75 -9.75 2.32
CA THR A 39 -4.95 -10.39 2.86
C THR A 39 -5.66 -9.47 3.83
N VAL A 40 -6.97 -9.58 3.96
CA VAL A 40 -7.76 -8.93 5.02
C VAL A 40 -8.35 -9.94 6.01
N SER A 41 -7.84 -11.15 6.01
CA SER A 41 -8.29 -12.21 6.94
C SER A 41 -8.10 -11.78 8.40
N GLY A 42 -8.87 -12.38 9.29
CA GLY A 42 -8.82 -12.04 10.71
C GLY A 42 -9.48 -13.11 11.58
N PRO A 43 -9.80 -12.79 12.84
CA PRO A 43 -10.46 -13.72 13.75
C PRO A 43 -11.78 -14.23 13.16
N GLY A 44 -12.00 -15.56 13.29
CA GLY A 44 -13.22 -16.22 12.79
C GLY A 44 -13.21 -16.56 11.30
N GLY A 45 -12.15 -16.20 10.55
CA GLY A 45 -11.96 -16.61 9.16
C GLY A 45 -11.37 -18.02 9.01
N ASP A 46 -11.24 -18.47 7.76
CA ASP A 46 -10.74 -19.82 7.43
C ASP A 46 -9.32 -20.10 7.94
N ASN A 47 -8.50 -19.08 8.10
CA ASN A 47 -7.11 -19.21 8.55
C ASN A 47 -6.94 -19.14 10.07
N ALA A 48 -8.02 -18.90 10.83
CA ALA A 48 -8.03 -18.84 12.30
C ALA A 48 -6.97 -17.89 12.89
N TYR A 49 -6.73 -16.74 12.24
CA TYR A 49 -5.83 -15.71 12.77
C TYR A 49 -6.37 -15.13 14.08
N GLU A 50 -5.47 -14.79 15.01
CA GLU A 50 -5.84 -14.20 16.30
C GLU A 50 -6.15 -12.70 16.19
N HIS A 51 -5.55 -12.04 15.20
CA HIS A 51 -5.66 -10.59 14.94
C HIS A 51 -6.16 -10.31 13.53
N PRO A 52 -6.74 -9.12 13.30
CA PRO A 52 -7.00 -8.63 11.95
C PRO A 52 -5.70 -8.46 11.15
N HIS A 53 -5.75 -8.74 9.86
CA HIS A 53 -4.68 -8.52 8.89
C HIS A 53 -5.15 -7.62 7.75
N GLY A 54 -4.23 -7.23 6.86
CA GLY A 54 -4.49 -6.34 5.73
C GLY A 54 -3.82 -4.98 5.92
N TYR A 55 -2.69 -4.96 6.60
CA TYR A 55 -1.98 -3.74 6.95
C TYR A 55 -0.56 -3.69 6.36
N ILE A 56 0.02 -2.51 6.46
CA ILE A 56 1.43 -2.27 6.22
C ILE A 56 2.14 -2.19 7.58
N PHE A 57 3.37 -2.72 7.61
CA PHE A 57 4.25 -2.67 8.79
C PHE A 57 5.60 -2.09 8.38
N GLU A 58 6.15 -1.25 9.25
CA GLU A 58 7.47 -0.68 9.02
C GLU A 58 8.55 -1.50 9.73
N VAL A 59 9.57 -1.92 8.98
CA VAL A 59 10.68 -2.73 9.47
C VAL A 59 11.99 -1.98 9.27
N PRO A 60 12.70 -1.58 10.32
CA PRO A 60 13.97 -0.89 10.18
C PRO A 60 15.02 -1.82 9.53
N ALA A 61 15.87 -1.26 8.67
CA ALA A 61 16.94 -2.02 8.01
C ALA A 61 17.89 -2.67 9.02
N ASN A 62 18.10 -2.01 10.16
CA ASN A 62 18.91 -2.50 11.25
C ASN A 62 18.04 -2.69 12.51
N GLY A 63 17.90 -3.93 12.98
CA GLY A 63 17.16 -4.22 14.20
C GLY A 63 15.95 -5.12 14.00
N ARG A 64 14.99 -4.99 14.91
CA ARG A 64 13.73 -5.72 14.91
C ARG A 64 12.60 -4.72 15.06
N ALA A 65 11.48 -5.01 14.41
CA ALA A 65 10.23 -4.30 14.58
C ALA A 65 9.27 -5.11 15.48
N THR A 66 8.43 -4.41 16.20
CA THR A 66 7.16 -4.95 16.70
C THR A 66 6.14 -4.93 15.57
N ALA A 67 5.21 -5.88 15.56
CA ALA A 67 4.13 -5.92 14.56
C ALA A 67 3.04 -4.90 14.92
N GLU A 68 3.38 -3.62 14.85
CA GLU A 68 2.44 -2.51 15.01
C GLU A 68 1.91 -2.11 13.62
N PRO A 69 0.63 -2.35 13.32
CA PRO A 69 0.06 -2.03 12.02
C PRO A 69 -0.06 -0.52 11.83
N LEU A 70 0.23 -0.04 10.63
CA LEU A 70 0.02 1.34 10.22
C LEU A 70 -1.45 1.50 9.76
N VAL A 71 -2.38 1.49 10.70
CA VAL A 71 -3.83 1.35 10.46
C VAL A 71 -4.43 2.46 9.58
N GLU A 72 -3.90 3.69 9.67
CA GLU A 72 -4.37 4.80 8.85
C GLU A 72 -3.92 4.76 7.39
N MET A 73 -3.00 3.85 7.05
CA MET A 73 -2.62 3.51 5.67
C MET A 73 -3.64 2.57 5.00
N GLY A 74 -4.67 2.17 5.72
CA GLY A 74 -5.77 1.38 5.23
C GLY A 74 -5.65 -0.11 5.50
N ARG A 75 -6.83 -0.75 5.56
CA ARG A 75 -6.97 -2.20 5.68
C ARG A 75 -7.56 -2.77 4.38
N PHE A 76 -6.70 -3.24 3.50
CA PHE A 76 -7.07 -3.83 2.21
C PHE A 76 -6.01 -4.86 1.76
N VAL A 77 -6.16 -5.42 0.58
CA VAL A 77 -5.21 -6.41 0.02
C VAL A 77 -4.03 -5.65 -0.58
N HIS A 78 -3.05 -5.30 0.28
CA HIS A 78 -1.87 -4.55 -0.13
C HIS A 78 -0.92 -5.40 -0.98
N GLU A 79 -0.38 -4.80 -2.04
CA GLU A 79 0.65 -5.42 -2.87
C GLU A 79 2.02 -4.78 -2.63
N ALA A 80 2.18 -3.52 -3.01
CA ALA A 80 3.44 -2.81 -2.94
C ALA A 80 3.26 -1.34 -2.53
N VAL A 81 4.38 -0.73 -2.14
CA VAL A 81 4.44 0.70 -1.85
C VAL A 81 5.68 1.35 -2.48
N CYS A 82 5.58 2.64 -2.78
CA CYS A 82 6.73 3.48 -3.03
C CYS A 82 6.58 4.83 -2.32
N VAL A 83 7.71 5.41 -1.94
CA VAL A 83 7.74 6.65 -1.15
C VAL A 83 8.37 7.77 -1.96
N ASP A 84 7.72 8.93 -1.98
CA ASP A 84 8.33 10.17 -2.46
C ASP A 84 9.39 10.63 -1.44
N PRO A 85 10.67 10.65 -1.79
CA PRO A 85 11.73 10.95 -0.83
C PRO A 85 11.76 12.43 -0.41
N VAL A 86 11.02 13.31 -1.10
CA VAL A 86 10.98 14.75 -0.79
C VAL A 86 9.84 15.07 0.17
N THR A 87 8.66 14.49 -0.06
CA THR A 87 7.46 14.80 0.71
C THR A 87 7.14 13.76 1.79
N GLY A 88 7.67 12.55 1.68
CA GLY A 88 7.33 11.42 2.54
C GLY A 88 5.98 10.76 2.19
N VAL A 89 5.30 11.23 1.16
CA VAL A 89 4.04 10.63 0.69
C VAL A 89 4.29 9.20 0.25
N VAL A 90 3.47 8.27 0.74
CA VAL A 90 3.51 6.86 0.36
C VAL A 90 2.42 6.61 -0.67
N TYR A 91 2.77 5.95 -1.78
CA TYR A 91 1.84 5.47 -2.79
C TYR A 91 1.68 3.96 -2.63
N GLU A 92 0.45 3.47 -2.71
CA GLU A 92 0.08 2.09 -2.35
C GLU A 92 -0.74 1.44 -3.45
N THR A 93 -0.44 0.18 -3.73
CA THR A 93 -1.17 -0.63 -4.73
C THR A 93 -2.00 -1.71 -4.05
N GLU A 94 -3.16 -2.00 -4.64
CA GLU A 94 -4.11 -3.02 -4.20
C GLU A 94 -4.22 -4.12 -5.28
N ASP A 95 -3.95 -5.39 -4.92
CA ASP A 95 -4.12 -6.51 -5.85
C ASP A 95 -5.51 -7.13 -5.74
N GLN A 96 -6.46 -6.52 -6.43
CA GLN A 96 -7.82 -6.99 -6.57
C GLN A 96 -8.34 -6.76 -8.00
N ASN A 97 -9.35 -7.55 -8.44
CA ASN A 97 -10.00 -7.34 -9.74
C ASN A 97 -10.70 -5.97 -9.87
N ALA A 98 -11.06 -5.37 -8.75
CA ALA A 98 -11.51 -3.99 -8.63
C ALA A 98 -10.65 -3.36 -7.54
N ALA A 99 -9.64 -2.62 -7.95
CA ALA A 99 -8.54 -2.11 -7.13
C ALA A 99 -8.49 -0.59 -7.15
N GLY A 100 -8.05 -0.02 -6.03
CA GLY A 100 -7.66 1.38 -5.92
C GLY A 100 -6.15 1.56 -6.09
N PHE A 101 -5.76 2.75 -6.54
CA PHE A 101 -4.41 3.25 -6.34
C PHE A 101 -4.49 4.37 -5.32
N TYR A 102 -3.74 4.21 -4.23
CA TYR A 102 -3.87 5.10 -3.08
C TYR A 102 -2.61 5.92 -2.87
N ARG A 103 -2.77 7.00 -2.10
CA ARG A 103 -1.65 7.69 -1.45
C ARG A 103 -1.97 7.92 0.01
N PHE A 104 -0.96 7.80 0.84
CA PHE A 104 -1.00 8.20 2.23
C PHE A 104 -0.21 9.49 2.45
N LEU A 105 -0.84 10.48 3.02
CA LEU A 105 -0.24 11.77 3.38
C LEU A 105 0.11 11.71 4.86
N PRO A 106 1.37 11.42 5.25
CA PRO A 106 1.72 11.30 6.66
C PRO A 106 1.61 12.63 7.38
N ALA A 107 1.10 12.62 8.61
CA ALA A 107 1.05 13.81 9.48
C ALA A 107 2.46 14.36 9.76
N GLU A 108 3.44 13.46 9.82
CA GLU A 108 4.88 13.78 9.97
C GLU A 108 5.68 12.99 8.94
N ALA A 109 6.41 13.68 8.08
CA ALA A 109 7.28 13.01 7.11
C ALA A 109 8.35 12.15 7.81
N GLY A 110 8.44 10.87 7.44
CA GLY A 110 9.37 9.91 8.05
C GLY A 110 8.90 9.30 9.37
N ASN A 111 7.69 9.61 9.83
CA ASN A 111 7.07 9.03 11.01
C ASN A 111 5.63 8.58 10.68
N LEU A 112 5.51 7.45 9.99
CA LEU A 112 4.22 6.93 9.54
C LEU A 112 3.30 6.54 10.71
N GLY A 113 3.87 6.15 11.84
CA GLY A 113 3.13 5.84 13.06
C GLY A 113 2.42 7.05 13.70
N ALA A 114 2.75 8.28 13.30
CA ALA A 114 2.03 9.49 13.71
C ALA A 114 0.67 9.64 13.01
N GLY A 115 0.34 8.73 12.09
CA GLY A 115 -0.89 8.75 11.31
C GLY A 115 -0.85 9.69 10.11
N GLY A 116 -2.00 9.91 9.50
CA GLY A 116 -2.12 10.74 8.31
C GLY A 116 -3.47 10.61 7.62
N GLN A 117 -3.50 10.87 6.31
CA GLN A 117 -4.70 10.80 5.49
C GLN A 117 -4.49 9.86 4.32
N LEU A 118 -5.31 8.83 4.22
CA LEU A 118 -5.39 7.96 3.04
C LEU A 118 -6.33 8.56 2.01
N GLU A 119 -5.92 8.52 0.74
CA GLU A 119 -6.72 9.02 -0.38
C GLU A 119 -6.59 8.10 -1.59
N MET A 120 -7.67 7.96 -2.38
CA MET A 120 -7.73 7.19 -3.61
C MET A 120 -7.63 8.09 -4.84
N LEU A 121 -6.86 7.69 -5.85
CA LEU A 121 -6.73 8.41 -7.11
C LEU A 121 -8.06 8.44 -7.88
N ALA A 122 -8.39 9.61 -8.44
CA ALA A 122 -9.52 9.83 -9.33
C ALA A 122 -9.10 10.64 -10.55
N PHE A 123 -9.68 10.33 -11.73
CA PHE A 123 -9.47 11.13 -12.95
C PHE A 123 -10.40 12.33 -12.97
N SER A 124 -9.84 13.51 -13.21
CA SER A 124 -10.62 14.77 -13.24
C SER A 124 -11.62 14.77 -14.39
N GLY A 125 -12.89 14.97 -14.04
CA GLY A 125 -13.99 14.95 -15.02
C GLY A 125 -14.47 13.56 -15.46
N MET A 126 -13.88 12.49 -14.93
CA MET A 126 -14.22 11.09 -15.24
C MET A 126 -14.36 10.28 -13.94
N PRO A 127 -15.38 10.55 -13.11
CA PRO A 127 -15.57 9.82 -11.86
C PRO A 127 -15.78 8.33 -12.13
N GLN A 128 -15.22 7.50 -11.26
CA GLN A 128 -15.33 6.03 -11.33
C GLN A 128 -14.80 5.44 -12.66
N MET A 129 -13.83 6.10 -13.28
CA MET A 129 -13.25 5.60 -14.53
C MET A 129 -12.61 4.22 -14.31
N ASP A 130 -12.92 3.30 -15.22
CA ASP A 130 -12.26 2.00 -15.31
C ASP A 130 -11.04 2.12 -16.22
N THR A 131 -9.84 1.97 -15.65
CA THR A 131 -8.58 2.18 -16.38
C THR A 131 -8.34 1.17 -17.50
N ARG A 132 -9.02 0.02 -17.50
CA ARG A 132 -8.99 -0.95 -18.60
C ARG A 132 -9.57 -0.38 -19.92
N THR A 133 -10.30 0.71 -19.82
CA THR A 133 -10.87 1.42 -20.98
C THR A 133 -10.12 2.71 -21.30
N ALA A 134 -9.02 2.99 -20.58
CA ALA A 134 -8.23 4.19 -20.79
C ALA A 134 -7.50 4.16 -22.13
N GLU A 135 -7.42 5.32 -22.77
CA GLU A 135 -6.63 5.49 -23.99
C GLU A 135 -5.13 5.56 -23.65
N THR A 136 -4.35 4.71 -24.31
CA THR A 136 -2.90 4.64 -24.06
C THR A 136 -2.20 5.91 -24.57
N GLY A 137 -1.26 6.41 -23.77
CA GLY A 137 -0.43 7.56 -24.14
C GLY A 137 -1.09 8.93 -23.94
N VAL A 138 -2.28 8.97 -23.36
CA VAL A 138 -3.00 10.21 -23.05
C VAL A 138 -2.69 10.63 -21.59
N TRP A 139 -2.28 11.88 -21.43
CA TRP A 139 -2.12 12.49 -20.10
C TRP A 139 -3.47 13.02 -19.62
N THR A 140 -3.91 12.54 -18.47
CA THR A 140 -5.18 12.92 -17.87
C THR A 140 -4.92 13.53 -16.48
N PRO A 141 -5.50 14.72 -16.20
CA PRO A 141 -5.42 15.29 -14.87
C PRO A 141 -6.10 14.39 -13.84
N VAL A 142 -5.51 14.32 -12.63
CA VAL A 142 -6.03 13.53 -11.51
C VAL A 142 -6.30 14.42 -10.31
N HIS A 143 -7.13 13.93 -9.41
CA HIS A 143 -7.31 14.43 -8.05
C HIS A 143 -7.40 13.24 -7.10
N TRP A 144 -7.52 13.50 -5.81
CA TRP A 144 -7.53 12.48 -4.80
C TRP A 144 -8.81 12.56 -3.98
N VAL A 145 -9.38 11.40 -3.70
CA VAL A 145 -10.61 11.24 -2.92
C VAL A 145 -10.23 10.74 -1.53
N PRO A 146 -10.55 11.46 -0.46
CA PRO A 146 -10.22 11.00 0.89
C PRO A 146 -10.98 9.71 1.24
N ILE A 147 -10.33 8.86 2.03
CA ILE A 147 -10.93 7.68 2.66
C ILE A 147 -11.26 8.07 4.09
N ASP A 148 -12.53 8.00 4.46
CA ASP A 148 -13.01 8.44 5.76
C ASP A 148 -12.79 7.40 6.86
N ASP A 149 -12.86 6.10 6.51
CA ASP A 149 -12.66 4.97 7.42
C ASP A 149 -11.63 4.01 6.80
N PRO A 150 -10.33 4.25 7.02
CA PRO A 150 -9.27 3.41 6.47
C PRO A 150 -9.18 2.01 7.13
N ASP A 151 -9.67 1.86 8.37
CA ASP A 151 -9.65 0.61 9.15
C ASP A 151 -11.05 0.16 9.59
N PRO A 152 -11.94 -0.19 8.65
CA PRO A 152 -13.31 -0.57 8.98
C PRO A 152 -13.34 -1.86 9.83
N VAL A 153 -14.17 -1.87 10.87
CA VAL A 153 -14.30 -2.99 11.82
C VAL A 153 -14.64 -4.30 11.11
N ASP A 154 -15.59 -4.23 10.17
CA ASP A 154 -16.02 -5.38 9.36
C ASP A 154 -15.35 -5.34 7.98
N ALA A 155 -14.02 -5.17 7.95
CA ALA A 155 -13.29 -5.07 6.69
C ALA A 155 -13.43 -6.33 5.83
N THR A 156 -13.76 -6.08 4.57
CA THR A 156 -13.66 -7.05 3.49
C THR A 156 -12.54 -6.60 2.54
N ALA A 157 -12.14 -7.46 1.62
CA ALA A 157 -11.11 -7.13 0.62
C ALA A 157 -11.44 -5.86 -0.20
N SER A 158 -12.69 -5.44 -0.27
CA SER A 158 -13.13 -4.26 -1.04
C SER A 158 -13.63 -3.08 -0.20
N SER A 159 -13.56 -3.14 1.14
CA SER A 159 -14.18 -2.11 2.00
C SER A 159 -13.60 -0.71 1.78
N VAL A 160 -12.28 -0.58 1.69
CA VAL A 160 -11.60 0.70 1.43
C VAL A 160 -11.85 1.16 -0.01
N PHE A 161 -11.75 0.23 -0.99
CA PHE A 161 -12.05 0.51 -2.40
C PHE A 161 -13.44 1.10 -2.59
N VAL A 162 -14.46 0.51 -1.98
CA VAL A 162 -15.87 0.96 -2.14
C VAL A 162 -16.07 2.40 -1.65
N GLN A 163 -15.39 2.83 -0.58
CA GLN A 163 -15.45 4.21 -0.10
C GLN A 163 -14.87 5.18 -1.16
N GLY A 164 -13.64 4.94 -1.60
CA GLY A 164 -12.98 5.79 -2.58
C GLY A 164 -13.70 5.80 -3.93
N PHE A 165 -14.13 4.63 -4.42
CA PHE A 165 -14.90 4.50 -5.66
C PHE A 165 -16.24 5.23 -5.57
N GLY A 166 -16.94 5.14 -4.43
CA GLY A 166 -18.18 5.90 -4.16
C GLY A 166 -17.97 7.40 -4.20
N GLY A 167 -16.80 7.90 -3.80
CA GLY A 167 -16.37 9.30 -3.89
C GLY A 167 -15.91 9.75 -5.29
N GLY A 168 -15.88 8.84 -6.27
CA GLY A 168 -15.42 9.12 -7.64
C GLY A 168 -14.05 8.58 -8.00
N GLY A 169 -13.43 7.82 -7.12
CA GLY A 169 -12.13 7.18 -7.31
C GLY A 169 -12.09 6.28 -8.54
N ALA A 170 -10.93 6.11 -9.14
CA ALA A 170 -10.74 5.30 -10.33
C ALA A 170 -10.65 3.80 -9.98
N ARG A 171 -11.16 2.97 -10.87
CA ARG A 171 -10.99 1.53 -10.79
C ARG A 171 -9.80 1.09 -11.61
N PHE A 172 -8.86 0.47 -10.97
CA PHE A 172 -7.79 -0.32 -11.56
C PHE A 172 -8.12 -1.82 -11.48
N ALA A 173 -7.26 -2.65 -12.04
CA ALA A 173 -7.41 -4.10 -11.97
C ALA A 173 -6.05 -4.75 -11.76
N ARG A 174 -5.92 -5.53 -10.67
CA ARG A 174 -4.72 -6.28 -10.37
C ARG A 174 -3.47 -5.39 -10.39
N LEU A 175 -3.43 -4.38 -9.50
CA LEU A 175 -2.24 -3.57 -9.32
C LEU A 175 -1.17 -4.39 -8.60
N GLU A 176 0.05 -4.23 -9.06
CA GLU A 176 1.22 -4.98 -8.64
C GLU A 176 2.30 -4.03 -8.12
N GLY A 177 3.55 -4.27 -8.45
CA GLY A 177 4.68 -3.46 -8.03
C GLY A 177 4.55 -1.98 -8.36
N THR A 178 5.14 -1.15 -7.50
CA THR A 178 5.24 0.29 -7.71
C THR A 178 6.65 0.78 -7.42
N TRP A 179 7.05 1.87 -8.07
CA TRP A 179 8.36 2.47 -7.90
C TRP A 179 8.32 3.98 -8.04
N PHE A 180 9.04 4.69 -7.18
CA PHE A 180 9.17 6.15 -7.27
C PHE A 180 10.52 6.52 -7.90
N ALA A 181 10.51 7.31 -8.97
CA ALA A 181 11.73 7.79 -9.62
C ALA A 181 11.55 9.22 -10.11
N GLY A 182 12.54 10.06 -9.81
CA GLY A 182 12.47 11.48 -10.12
C GLY A 182 11.34 12.18 -9.37
N THR A 183 10.24 12.46 -10.06
CA THR A 183 9.05 13.11 -9.52
C THR A 183 7.77 12.31 -9.83
N ARG A 184 7.92 11.00 -10.06
CA ARG A 184 6.82 10.15 -10.57
C ARG A 184 6.74 8.84 -9.81
N ALA A 185 5.53 8.43 -9.47
CA ALA A 185 5.22 7.06 -9.09
C ALA A 185 4.86 6.27 -10.35
N TYR A 186 5.47 5.11 -10.53
CA TYR A 186 5.18 4.14 -11.59
C TYR A 186 4.46 2.97 -10.96
N ILE A 187 3.40 2.51 -11.59
CA ILE A 187 2.61 1.36 -11.14
C ILE A 187 2.43 0.36 -12.27
N VAL A 188 2.28 -0.90 -11.92
CA VAL A 188 1.98 -1.98 -12.86
C VAL A 188 0.57 -2.47 -12.61
N SER A 189 -0.19 -2.71 -13.68
CA SER A 189 -1.46 -3.41 -13.66
C SER A 189 -1.35 -4.62 -14.58
N THR A 190 -1.72 -5.82 -14.11
CA THR A 190 -1.55 -7.07 -14.87
C THR A 190 -2.76 -7.43 -15.72
N THR A 191 -3.88 -6.76 -15.52
CA THR A 191 -5.13 -6.98 -16.28
C THR A 191 -5.75 -5.69 -16.80
N GLY A 192 -4.95 -4.66 -16.97
CA GLY A 192 -5.35 -3.34 -17.48
C GLY A 192 -4.98 -3.14 -18.94
#